data_cb21c3b32fcd53b65cd1336e49468f6d
#
_entry.id   cb21c3b32fcd53b65cd1336e49468f6d
#
_cell.length_a   1.000
_cell.length_b   1.000
_cell.length_c   1.000
_cell.angle_alpha   90.00
_cell.angle_beta   90.00
_cell.angle_gamma   90.00
#
_symmetry.space_group_name_H-M   'P 1'
#
loop_
_entity.id
_entity.type
_entity.pdbx_description
1 polymer ?
#
loop_
_entity_poly.entity_id
_entity_poly.type
_entity_poly.pdbx_seq_one_letter_code
_entity_poly.pdbx_strand_id
1 'polypeptide(L)'
;MKYNAISVSLNEMEGSTTGNPSAKYFQIKNIHVQPFWIVEEVLDGDSLKVKQEFTQQRREIRLYGLDAPEVHLSRKMREDEAKSGAPASILQNLGLQSLDYVLNVCPPGTRITLLTEPKNRTDFWLRDLAYVILPSGECLNELILLNGWAKAANSYFCAQLPYFQYICFQAQKQKKVIYSFIEHF
;
A
#
# COMPACT_ATOMS: atom_id res chain seq x y z
N MET A 1 -8.65 13.68 -32.44
CA MET A 1 -7.31 13.37 -31.86
C MET A 1 -7.32 11.93 -31.42
N LYS A 2 -6.48 11.06 -32.03
CA LYS A 2 -6.43 9.63 -31.74
C LYS A 2 -5.52 9.43 -30.52
N TYR A 3 -6.05 8.87 -29.43
CA TYR A 3 -5.23 8.41 -28.31
C TYR A 3 -4.51 7.13 -28.74
N ASN A 4 -3.19 7.19 -28.88
CA ASN A 4 -2.37 5.99 -29.01
C ASN A 4 -2.31 5.30 -27.66
N ALA A 5 -2.98 4.17 -27.55
CA ALA A 5 -2.78 3.25 -26.44
C ALA A 5 -1.35 2.71 -26.49
N ILE A 6 -0.54 3.02 -25.49
CA ILE A 6 0.76 2.40 -25.31
C ILE A 6 0.49 0.96 -24.86
N SER A 7 0.59 0.02 -25.78
CA SER A 7 0.59 -1.41 -25.46
C SER A 7 1.95 -1.77 -24.86
N VAL A 8 2.04 -1.75 -23.55
CA VAL A 8 3.15 -2.40 -22.83
C VAL A 8 2.93 -3.91 -22.97
N SER A 9 3.85 -4.61 -23.61
CA SER A 9 3.74 -6.05 -23.78
C SER A 9 3.84 -6.76 -22.42
N LEU A 10 2.87 -7.63 -22.13
CA LEU A 10 2.76 -8.41 -20.90
C LEU A 10 4.01 -9.28 -20.60
N ASN A 11 4.83 -9.56 -21.61
CA ASN A 11 6.05 -10.36 -21.48
C ASN A 11 7.21 -9.65 -20.74
N GLU A 12 7.14 -8.32 -20.54
CA GLU A 12 8.19 -7.60 -19.79
C GLU A 12 7.93 -7.58 -18.27
N MET A 13 6.78 -8.06 -17.82
CA MET A 13 6.42 -8.08 -16.39
C MET A 13 6.81 -9.37 -15.65
N GLU A 14 7.14 -10.45 -16.37
CA GLU A 14 7.51 -11.76 -15.81
C GLU A 14 9.03 -12.03 -15.78
N GLY A 15 9.85 -11.02 -16.00
CA GLY A 15 11.31 -11.15 -15.94
C GLY A 15 11.78 -11.62 -14.57
N SER A 16 12.18 -12.89 -14.48
CA SER A 16 12.94 -13.47 -13.37
C SER A 16 14.15 -12.60 -13.05
N THR A 17 14.05 -11.75 -12.06
CA THR A 17 15.16 -10.95 -11.56
C THR A 17 15.62 -11.51 -10.23
N THR A 18 16.80 -12.11 -10.23
CA THR A 18 17.68 -12.31 -9.06
C THR A 18 18.18 -10.95 -8.50
N GLY A 19 17.44 -9.87 -8.72
CA GLY A 19 17.71 -8.51 -8.30
C GLY A 19 16.85 -8.08 -7.09
N ASN A 20 17.22 -6.94 -6.49
CA ASN A 20 16.46 -6.33 -5.41
C ASN A 20 14.99 -6.15 -5.84
N PRO A 21 13.99 -6.74 -5.13
CA PRO A 21 12.58 -6.70 -5.52
C PRO A 21 12.00 -5.27 -5.55
N SER A 22 12.60 -4.34 -4.84
CA SER A 22 12.18 -2.93 -4.83
C SER A 22 12.92 -2.04 -5.85
N ALA A 23 13.80 -2.58 -6.69
CA ALA A 23 14.60 -1.79 -7.66
C ALA A 23 13.73 -0.86 -8.52
N LYS A 24 12.55 -1.29 -8.95
CA LYS A 24 11.60 -0.50 -9.74
C LYS A 24 11.13 0.79 -9.07
N TYR A 25 11.06 0.82 -7.73
CA TYR A 25 10.64 2.01 -6.98
C TYR A 25 11.73 3.09 -6.98
N PHE A 26 13.01 2.67 -6.93
CA PHE A 26 14.15 3.60 -6.97
C PHE A 26 14.37 4.20 -8.38
N GLN A 27 13.77 3.61 -9.42
CA GLN A 27 13.83 4.12 -10.80
C GLN A 27 12.73 5.16 -11.10
N ILE A 28 11.80 5.40 -10.19
CA ILE A 28 10.78 6.45 -10.36
C ILE A 28 11.48 7.81 -10.48
N LYS A 29 11.15 8.56 -11.51
CA LYS A 29 11.78 9.85 -11.80
C LYS A 29 11.67 10.81 -10.62
N ASN A 30 12.82 11.31 -10.15
CA ASN A 30 12.92 12.24 -9.03
C ASN A 30 12.33 11.70 -7.72
N ILE A 31 12.38 10.40 -7.50
CA ILE A 31 11.99 9.80 -6.22
C ILE A 31 12.91 10.32 -5.12
N HIS A 32 12.33 10.72 -3.99
CA HIS A 32 13.09 11.14 -2.82
C HIS A 32 13.26 9.96 -1.88
N VAL A 33 14.51 9.53 -1.68
CA VAL A 33 14.88 8.40 -0.83
C VAL A 33 15.20 8.91 0.57
N GLN A 34 14.50 8.39 1.57
CA GLN A 34 14.66 8.77 2.98
C GLN A 34 14.92 7.50 3.82
N PRO A 35 16.18 7.12 4.04
CA PRO A 35 16.53 5.98 4.86
C PRO A 35 16.46 6.30 6.36
N PHE A 36 16.65 5.25 7.19
CA PHE A 36 16.78 5.32 8.64
C PHE A 36 15.53 5.82 9.38
N TRP A 37 14.37 5.41 8.93
CA TRP A 37 13.13 5.55 9.67
C TRP A 37 12.85 4.28 10.46
N ILE A 38 12.27 4.43 11.64
CA ILE A 38 11.88 3.32 12.52
C ILE A 38 10.36 3.38 12.69
N VAL A 39 9.69 2.26 12.50
CA VAL A 39 8.25 2.13 12.78
C VAL A 39 8.04 2.26 14.29
N GLU A 40 7.25 3.22 14.73
CA GLU A 40 6.82 3.37 16.13
C GLU A 40 5.49 2.67 16.39
N GLU A 41 4.57 2.76 15.43
CA GLU A 41 3.21 2.22 15.56
C GLU A 41 2.64 1.87 14.19
N VAL A 42 1.92 0.76 14.08
CA VAL A 42 1.06 0.45 12.94
C VAL A 42 -0.35 0.87 13.32
N LEU A 43 -0.94 1.81 12.57
CA LEU A 43 -2.25 2.39 12.90
C LEU A 43 -3.40 1.54 12.34
N ASP A 44 -3.22 1.08 11.11
CA ASP A 44 -4.15 0.23 10.37
C ASP A 44 -3.42 -0.49 9.23
N GLY A 45 -4.17 -1.13 8.32
CA GLY A 45 -3.60 -1.88 7.19
C GLY A 45 -2.87 -1.04 6.14
N ASP A 46 -2.88 0.29 6.25
CA ASP A 46 -2.29 1.19 5.25
C ASP A 46 -1.66 2.48 5.82
N SER A 47 -1.50 2.56 7.15
CA SER A 47 -0.95 3.75 7.82
C SER A 47 -0.01 3.39 8.98
N LEU A 48 1.10 4.12 9.07
CA LEU A 48 2.16 3.90 10.05
C LEU A 48 2.54 5.23 10.73
N LYS A 49 2.90 5.17 12.03
CA LYS A 49 3.71 6.22 12.65
C LYS A 49 5.16 5.81 12.64
N VAL A 50 6.01 6.71 12.21
CA VAL A 50 7.44 6.47 12.07
C VAL A 50 8.25 7.58 12.72
N LYS A 51 9.47 7.22 13.16
CA LYS A 51 10.43 8.13 13.73
C LYS A 51 11.75 8.05 12.98
N GLN A 52 12.32 9.16 12.62
CA GLN A 52 13.65 9.24 12.03
C GLN A 52 14.72 8.96 13.10
N GLU A 53 15.63 8.02 12.82
CA GLU A 53 16.57 7.46 13.80
C GLU A 53 17.46 8.51 14.45
N PHE A 54 17.97 9.47 13.68
CA PHE A 54 18.94 10.45 14.15
C PHE A 54 18.31 11.76 14.65
N THR A 55 17.31 12.27 13.92
CA THR A 55 16.69 13.57 14.23
C THR A 55 15.53 13.45 15.21
N GLN A 56 15.05 12.23 15.47
CA GLN A 56 13.87 11.94 16.29
C GLN A 56 12.57 12.58 15.75
N GLN A 57 12.57 13.06 14.50
CA GLN A 57 11.38 13.57 13.84
C GLN A 57 10.34 12.46 13.69
N ARG A 58 9.09 12.74 14.06
CA ARG A 58 7.97 11.83 13.88
C ARG A 58 7.11 12.23 12.70
N ARG A 59 6.59 11.23 12.00
CA ARG A 59 5.64 11.43 10.89
C ARG A 59 4.59 10.33 10.90
N GLU A 60 3.43 10.66 10.37
CA GLU A 60 2.41 9.70 10.02
C GLU A 60 2.48 9.45 8.52
N ILE A 61 2.57 8.19 8.14
CA ILE A 61 2.73 7.74 6.75
C ILE A 61 1.45 7.06 6.31
N ARG A 62 0.91 7.49 5.18
CA ARG A 62 -0.13 6.80 4.42
C ARG A 62 0.52 6.11 3.23
N LEU A 63 0.25 4.84 3.03
CA LEU A 63 0.84 4.08 1.94
C LEU A 63 0.25 4.49 0.58
N TYR A 64 1.12 4.76 -0.41
CA TYR A 64 0.70 5.07 -1.77
C TYR A 64 -0.12 3.96 -2.41
N GLY A 65 -1.13 4.36 -3.18
CA GLY A 65 -1.81 3.54 -4.18
C GLY A 65 -2.66 2.41 -3.65
N LEU A 66 -2.88 2.32 -2.34
CA LEU A 66 -3.69 1.28 -1.73
C LEU A 66 -4.64 1.81 -0.66
N ASP A 67 -5.65 1.02 -0.34
CA ASP A 67 -6.67 1.33 0.63
C ASP A 67 -7.12 0.05 1.34
N ALA A 68 -6.82 -0.05 2.64
CA ALA A 68 -7.20 -1.17 3.48
C ALA A 68 -8.59 -0.96 4.10
N PRO A 69 -9.29 -2.03 4.51
CA PRO A 69 -10.51 -1.91 5.28
C PRO A 69 -10.25 -1.23 6.62
N GLU A 70 -11.24 -0.45 7.07
CA GLU A 70 -11.16 0.31 8.32
C GLU A 70 -11.20 -0.60 9.55
N VAL A 71 -10.39 -0.30 10.56
CA VAL A 71 -10.42 -1.01 11.85
C VAL A 71 -11.50 -0.47 12.81
N HIS A 72 -11.93 0.78 12.61
CA HIS A 72 -12.94 1.44 13.44
C HIS A 72 -14.17 1.79 12.62
N LEU A 73 -15.33 1.86 13.30
CA LEU A 73 -16.54 2.36 12.68
C LEU A 73 -16.34 3.82 12.24
N SER A 74 -16.33 4.03 10.93
CA SER A 74 -16.09 5.33 10.31
C SER A 74 -17.14 5.62 9.24
N ARG A 75 -17.14 6.87 8.73
CA ARG A 75 -17.95 7.22 7.56
C ARG A 75 -17.52 6.37 6.35
N LYS A 76 -16.22 6.18 6.15
CA LYS A 76 -15.68 5.37 5.06
C LYS A 76 -16.17 3.93 5.14
N MET A 77 -16.17 3.30 6.32
CA MET A 77 -16.69 1.94 6.49
C MET A 77 -18.15 1.83 6.04
N ARG A 78 -19.00 2.82 6.34
CA ARG A 78 -20.40 2.84 5.87
C ARG A 78 -20.50 2.95 4.34
N GLU A 79 -19.61 3.74 3.73
CA GLU A 79 -19.52 3.86 2.27
C GLU A 79 -19.05 2.54 1.64
N ASP A 80 -18.08 1.85 2.25
CA ASP A 80 -17.59 0.56 1.80
C ASP A 80 -18.65 -0.55 2.01
N GLU A 81 -19.42 -0.52 3.10
CA GLU A 81 -20.58 -1.40 3.32
C GLU A 81 -21.64 -1.24 2.21
N ALA A 82 -21.96 0.01 1.88
CA ALA A 82 -22.92 0.31 0.80
C ALA A 82 -22.44 -0.13 -0.58
N LYS A 83 -21.13 -0.04 -0.85
CA LYS A 83 -20.52 -0.41 -2.14
C LYS A 83 -20.34 -1.93 -2.28
N SER A 84 -19.87 -2.58 -1.23
CA SER A 84 -19.49 -4.00 -1.25
C SER A 84 -20.66 -4.93 -0.93
N GLY A 85 -21.70 -4.42 -0.26
CA GLY A 85 -22.79 -5.24 0.29
C GLY A 85 -22.36 -6.10 1.49
N ALA A 86 -21.12 -6.00 1.94
CA ALA A 86 -20.63 -6.74 3.10
C ALA A 86 -20.97 -6.00 4.40
N PRO A 87 -21.48 -6.68 5.44
CA PRO A 87 -21.76 -6.04 6.73
C PRO A 87 -20.55 -5.37 7.34
N ALA A 88 -20.76 -4.24 8.05
CA ALA A 88 -19.71 -3.47 8.73
C ALA A 88 -18.85 -4.35 9.67
N SER A 89 -19.45 -5.36 10.32
CA SER A 89 -18.72 -6.31 11.18
C SER A 89 -17.70 -7.16 10.43
N ILE A 90 -18.01 -7.55 9.18
CA ILE A 90 -17.07 -8.28 8.31
C ILE A 90 -15.96 -7.33 7.87
N LEU A 91 -16.30 -6.11 7.42
CA LEU A 91 -15.32 -5.11 7.02
C LEU A 91 -14.34 -4.77 8.16
N GLN A 92 -14.86 -4.57 9.37
CA GLN A 92 -14.06 -4.31 10.55
C GLN A 92 -13.11 -5.48 10.87
N ASN A 93 -13.60 -6.71 10.79
CA ASN A 93 -12.76 -7.90 11.02
C ASN A 93 -11.64 -8.00 9.97
N LEU A 94 -11.94 -7.72 8.69
CA LEU A 94 -10.93 -7.67 7.63
C LEU A 94 -9.91 -6.55 7.87
N GLY A 95 -10.35 -5.39 8.39
CA GLY A 95 -9.45 -4.31 8.79
C GLY A 95 -8.50 -4.72 9.92
N LEU A 96 -9.01 -5.39 10.95
CA LEU A 96 -8.19 -5.93 12.04
C LEU A 96 -7.19 -6.99 11.55
N GLN A 97 -7.59 -7.86 10.63
CA GLN A 97 -6.69 -8.85 10.03
C GLN A 97 -5.63 -8.19 9.15
N SER A 98 -5.99 -7.13 8.40
CA SER A 98 -5.02 -6.35 7.62
C SER A 98 -4.00 -5.65 8.52
N LEU A 99 -4.45 -5.05 9.62
CA LEU A 99 -3.57 -4.49 10.66
C LEU A 99 -2.62 -5.56 11.22
N ASP A 100 -3.15 -6.73 11.59
CA ASP A 100 -2.34 -7.85 12.13
C ASP A 100 -1.30 -8.32 11.10
N TYR A 101 -1.66 -8.43 9.83
CA TYR A 101 -0.70 -8.74 8.76
C TYR A 101 0.44 -7.73 8.72
N VAL A 102 0.14 -6.41 8.74
CA VAL A 102 1.18 -5.37 8.73
C VAL A 102 2.04 -5.43 9.98
N LEU A 103 1.46 -5.66 11.15
CA LEU A 103 2.19 -5.87 12.41
C LEU A 103 3.16 -7.06 12.34
N ASN A 104 2.80 -8.13 11.63
CA ASN A 104 3.65 -9.30 11.46
C ASN A 104 4.82 -9.06 10.49
N VAL A 105 4.59 -8.31 9.40
CA VAL A 105 5.63 -8.06 8.36
C VAL A 105 6.51 -6.86 8.69
N CYS A 106 5.96 -5.87 9.40
CA CYS A 106 6.60 -4.59 9.69
C CYS A 106 6.29 -4.13 11.13
N PRO A 107 6.68 -4.89 12.17
CA PRO A 107 6.38 -4.56 13.55
C PRO A 107 7.06 -3.27 14.01
N PRO A 108 6.57 -2.64 15.10
CA PRO A 108 7.29 -1.55 15.76
C PRO A 108 8.74 -1.91 16.03
N GLY A 109 9.65 -0.97 15.80
CA GLY A 109 11.10 -1.17 15.83
C GLY A 109 11.73 -1.54 14.49
N THR A 110 10.95 -1.89 13.47
CA THR A 110 11.46 -2.17 12.12
C THR A 110 12.09 -0.92 11.51
N ARG A 111 13.36 -1.03 11.04
CA ARG A 111 14.04 0.03 10.30
C ARG A 111 13.62 -0.04 8.84
N ILE A 112 13.13 1.05 8.30
CA ILE A 112 12.59 1.16 6.94
C ILE A 112 13.22 2.29 6.16
N THR A 113 13.07 2.25 4.83
CA THR A 113 13.34 3.39 3.94
C THR A 113 12.02 3.87 3.35
N LEU A 114 11.77 5.19 3.44
CA LEU A 114 10.63 5.83 2.79
C LEU A 114 11.04 6.33 1.42
N LEU A 115 10.20 6.07 0.42
CA LEU A 115 10.33 6.64 -0.92
C LEU A 115 9.13 7.52 -1.20
N THR A 116 9.36 8.81 -1.45
CA THR A 116 8.29 9.78 -1.73
C THR A 116 8.43 10.36 -3.12
N GLU A 117 7.30 10.48 -3.82
CA GLU A 117 7.27 11.09 -5.15
C GLU A 117 7.33 12.61 -5.06
N PRO A 118 7.81 13.31 -6.11
CA PRO A 118 7.89 14.77 -6.11
C PRO A 118 6.52 15.44 -6.10
N LYS A 119 5.50 14.74 -6.62
CA LYS A 119 4.09 15.14 -6.59
C LYS A 119 3.31 14.24 -5.64
N ASN A 120 2.17 14.73 -5.12
CA ASN A 120 1.31 13.98 -4.19
C ASN A 120 2.08 13.52 -2.94
N ARG A 121 2.67 14.47 -2.22
CA ARG A 121 3.48 14.18 -1.04
C ARG A 121 2.67 13.90 0.20
N THR A 122 1.46 14.45 0.28
CA THR A 122 0.57 14.33 1.44
C THR A 122 -0.85 14.01 0.98
N ASP A 123 -1.59 13.38 1.85
CA ASP A 123 -3.03 13.22 1.69
C ASP A 123 -3.81 14.46 2.20
N PHE A 124 -5.14 14.34 2.20
CA PHE A 124 -6.04 15.42 2.68
C PHE A 124 -5.84 15.74 4.17
N TRP A 125 -5.41 14.77 4.97
CA TRP A 125 -5.15 14.94 6.43
C TRP A 125 -3.70 15.29 6.74
N LEU A 126 -2.91 15.67 5.72
CA LEU A 126 -1.49 16.05 5.84
C LEU A 126 -0.56 14.90 6.29
N ARG A 127 -0.98 13.64 6.15
CA ARG A 127 -0.09 12.50 6.32
C ARG A 127 0.83 12.39 5.11
N ASP A 128 2.09 12.06 5.34
CA ASP A 128 3.05 11.86 4.24
C ASP A 128 2.71 10.60 3.45
N LEU A 129 2.65 10.70 2.12
CA LEU A 129 2.45 9.56 1.22
C LEU A 129 3.80 8.94 0.87
N ALA A 130 3.93 7.61 1.01
CA ALA A 130 5.19 6.92 0.71
C ALA A 130 5.00 5.48 0.23
N TYR A 131 6.02 4.98 -0.49
CA TYR A 131 6.34 3.57 -0.52
C TYR A 131 7.25 3.25 0.66
N VAL A 132 7.01 2.15 1.32
CA VAL A 132 7.80 1.69 2.47
C VAL A 132 8.64 0.49 2.05
N ILE A 133 9.96 0.64 2.07
CA ILE A 133 10.90 -0.45 1.76
C ILE A 133 11.39 -1.05 3.07
N LEU A 134 11.19 -2.36 3.19
CA LEU A 134 11.55 -3.16 4.34
C LEU A 134 13.06 -3.52 4.33
N PRO A 135 13.63 -3.96 5.46
CA PRO A 135 15.03 -4.44 5.51
C PRO A 135 15.32 -5.60 4.56
N SER A 136 14.32 -6.42 4.22
CA SER A 136 14.41 -7.50 3.24
C SER A 136 14.60 -6.99 1.79
N GLY A 137 14.39 -5.69 1.55
CA GLY A 137 14.35 -5.09 0.22
C GLY A 137 12.98 -5.17 -0.45
N GLU A 138 11.96 -5.71 0.20
CA GLU A 138 10.59 -5.76 -0.32
C GLU A 138 9.86 -4.45 -0.07
N CYS A 139 8.86 -4.15 -0.89
CA CYS A 139 7.96 -3.02 -0.70
C CYS A 139 6.72 -3.45 0.06
N LEU A 140 6.48 -2.85 1.24
CA LEU A 140 5.33 -3.16 2.08
C LEU A 140 4.00 -2.92 1.34
N ASN A 141 3.90 -1.83 0.57
CA ASN A 141 2.70 -1.52 -0.23
C ASN A 141 2.36 -2.68 -1.19
N GLU A 142 3.39 -3.24 -1.83
CA GLU A 142 3.24 -4.36 -2.76
C GLU A 142 2.83 -5.63 -2.04
N LEU A 143 3.47 -5.97 -0.92
CA LEU A 143 3.15 -7.15 -0.12
C LEU A 143 1.70 -7.18 0.35
N ILE A 144 1.18 -6.03 0.81
CA ILE A 144 -0.20 -5.89 1.25
C ILE A 144 -1.17 -6.21 0.09
N LEU A 145 -0.93 -5.65 -1.09
CA LEU A 145 -1.78 -5.87 -2.28
C LEU A 145 -1.67 -7.29 -2.82
N LEU A 146 -0.45 -7.84 -2.94
CA LEU A 146 -0.20 -9.20 -3.42
C LEU A 146 -0.89 -10.27 -2.57
N ASN A 147 -1.00 -10.02 -1.27
CA ASN A 147 -1.64 -10.93 -0.33
C ASN A 147 -3.14 -10.66 -0.12
N GLY A 148 -3.69 -9.64 -0.80
CA GLY A 148 -5.13 -9.34 -0.78
C GLY A 148 -5.62 -8.69 0.51
N TRP A 149 -4.76 -7.93 1.22
CA TRP A 149 -5.09 -7.24 2.46
C TRP A 149 -5.59 -5.80 2.24
N ALA A 150 -5.48 -5.29 1.01
CA ALA A 150 -5.99 -3.99 0.60
C ALA A 150 -6.40 -4.02 -0.88
N LYS A 151 -7.15 -3.01 -1.31
CA LYS A 151 -7.43 -2.73 -2.72
C LYS A 151 -6.47 -1.67 -3.26
N ALA A 152 -6.20 -1.69 -4.57
CA ALA A 152 -5.55 -0.57 -5.24
C ALA A 152 -6.49 0.63 -5.27
N ALA A 153 -6.00 1.82 -4.90
CA ALA A 153 -6.83 3.01 -4.72
C ALA A 153 -6.32 4.23 -5.48
N ASN A 154 -7.15 4.77 -6.38
CA ASN A 154 -6.82 5.94 -7.20
C ASN A 154 -6.70 7.24 -6.39
N SER A 155 -7.36 7.33 -5.23
CA SER A 155 -7.30 8.50 -4.33
C SER A 155 -5.89 8.76 -3.78
N TYR A 156 -5.05 7.74 -3.79
CA TYR A 156 -3.65 7.82 -3.36
C TYR A 156 -2.72 7.54 -4.54
N PHE A 157 -2.95 8.28 -5.63
CA PHE A 157 -2.25 8.12 -6.90
C PHE A 157 -0.73 8.13 -6.74
N CYS A 158 -0.08 7.22 -7.45
CA CYS A 158 1.37 7.08 -7.49
C CYS A 158 1.83 6.49 -8.83
N ALA A 159 3.11 6.60 -9.14
CA ALA A 159 3.68 6.10 -10.40
C ALA A 159 3.49 4.57 -10.57
N GLN A 160 3.47 3.83 -9.48
CA GLN A 160 3.26 2.37 -9.49
C GLN A 160 1.78 1.94 -9.47
N LEU A 161 0.83 2.88 -9.50
CA LEU A 161 -0.59 2.55 -9.44
C LEU A 161 -1.05 1.55 -10.53
N PRO A 162 -0.63 1.64 -11.81
CA PRO A 162 -0.99 0.64 -12.81
C PRO A 162 -0.52 -0.78 -12.44
N TYR A 163 0.68 -0.90 -11.90
CA TYR A 163 1.21 -2.17 -11.42
C TYR A 163 0.43 -2.65 -10.17
N PHE A 164 0.10 -1.75 -9.24
CA PHE A 164 -0.71 -2.08 -8.06
C PHE A 164 -2.11 -2.57 -8.44
N GLN A 165 -2.74 -1.97 -9.43
CA GLN A 165 -4.02 -2.43 -9.98
C GLN A 165 -3.89 -3.84 -10.57
N TYR A 166 -2.80 -4.13 -11.30
CA TYR A 166 -2.55 -5.45 -11.86
C TYR A 166 -2.40 -6.53 -10.77
N ILE A 167 -1.55 -6.33 -9.76
CA ILE A 167 -1.35 -7.32 -8.69
C ILE A 167 -2.61 -7.47 -7.82
N CYS A 168 -3.35 -6.40 -7.59
CA CYS A 168 -4.64 -6.40 -6.92
C CYS A 168 -5.65 -7.27 -7.68
N PHE A 169 -5.74 -7.14 -9.01
CA PHE A 169 -6.57 -7.99 -9.86
C PHE A 169 -6.16 -9.47 -9.80
N GLN A 170 -4.86 -9.78 -9.73
CA GLN A 170 -4.39 -11.16 -9.54
C GLN A 170 -4.80 -11.72 -8.16
N ALA A 171 -4.69 -10.92 -7.10
CA ALA A 171 -5.14 -11.29 -5.76
C ALA A 171 -6.67 -11.56 -5.73
N GLN A 172 -7.44 -10.74 -6.45
CA GLN A 172 -8.90 -10.91 -6.62
C GLN A 172 -9.24 -12.21 -7.35
N LYS A 173 -8.58 -12.50 -8.48
CA LYS A 173 -8.77 -13.77 -9.22
C LYS A 173 -8.48 -14.99 -8.35
N GLN A 174 -7.50 -14.89 -7.48
CA GLN A 174 -7.10 -15.97 -6.56
C GLN A 174 -7.98 -16.01 -5.29
N LYS A 175 -8.95 -15.11 -5.17
CA LYS A 175 -9.85 -14.97 -3.99
C LYS A 175 -9.05 -14.86 -2.68
N LYS A 176 -7.94 -14.10 -2.69
CA LYS A 176 -7.13 -13.90 -1.49
C LYS A 176 -7.87 -13.01 -0.50
N VAL A 177 -7.81 -13.38 0.75
CA VAL A 177 -8.31 -12.69 1.96
C VAL A 177 -9.57 -11.84 1.73
N ILE A 178 -9.45 -10.51 1.52
CA ILE A 178 -10.60 -9.61 1.31
C ILE A 178 -11.49 -10.14 0.19
N TYR A 179 -10.90 -10.61 -0.90
CA TYR A 179 -11.58 -11.09 -2.09
C TYR A 179 -12.19 -12.49 -1.96
N SER A 180 -11.96 -13.18 -0.83
CA SER A 180 -12.71 -14.40 -0.48
C SER A 180 -14.09 -14.09 0.12
N PHE A 181 -14.27 -12.88 0.64
CA PHE A 181 -15.50 -12.43 1.29
C PHE A 181 -16.27 -11.40 0.47
N ILE A 182 -15.55 -10.61 -0.37
CA ILE A 182 -16.11 -9.45 -1.06
C ILE A 182 -15.64 -9.48 -2.52
N GLU A 183 -16.59 -9.62 -3.46
CA GLU A 183 -16.25 -9.61 -4.89
C GLU A 183 -15.88 -8.21 -5.41
N HIS A 184 -16.54 -7.17 -4.86
CA HIS A 184 -16.34 -5.77 -5.24
C HIS A 184 -16.09 -4.94 -3.97
N PHE A 185 -14.84 -4.66 -3.72
CA PHE A 185 -14.42 -3.83 -2.60
C PHE A 185 -13.89 -2.47 -3.08
#